data_d5647f86097c473da358a3cc0e123921
#
_entry.id   d5647f86097c473da358a3cc0e123921
#
_cell.length_a   1.000
_cell.length_b   1.000
_cell.length_c   1.000
_cell.angle_alpha   90.00
_cell.angle_beta   90.00
_cell.angle_gamma   90.00
#
_symmetry.space_group_name_H-M   'P 1'
#
loop_
_entity.id
_entity.type
_entity.pdbx_description
1 polymer ?
#
loop_
_entity_poly.entity_id
_entity_poly.type
_entity_poly.pdbx_seq_one_letter_code
_entity_poly.pdbx_strand_id
1 'polypeptide(L)'
;MTRFGIPTFMAFRTIEEHLRFCADLGLPFFELNLSFPWFQTNRVDVDELIRLGKEYGISYTIHMHDQFNPFDFSPELRGGSLELAQNTMEIALRIHAPRITMHMLPGMYSSVK
;
A
#
# COMPACT_ATOMS: atom_id res chain seq x y z
N MET A 1 16.07 -16.72 5.32
CA MET A 1 15.55 -16.30 6.63
C MET A 1 14.21 -15.59 6.43
N THR A 2 13.20 -16.01 7.22
CA THR A 2 11.88 -15.37 7.17
C THR A 2 11.94 -13.99 7.82
N ARG A 3 11.38 -12.98 7.15
CA ARG A 3 11.33 -11.61 7.67
C ARG A 3 9.87 -11.26 7.95
N PHE A 4 9.66 -10.61 9.08
CA PHE A 4 8.34 -10.14 9.49
C PHE A 4 8.31 -8.62 9.50
N GLY A 5 7.14 -8.07 9.25
CA GLY A 5 6.87 -6.65 9.31
C GLY A 5 5.51 -6.39 9.95
N ILE A 6 5.10 -5.13 9.96
CA ILE A 6 3.77 -4.75 10.46
C ILE A 6 2.89 -4.28 9.30
N PRO A 7 1.57 -4.52 9.39
CA PRO A 7 0.60 -3.91 8.46
C PRO A 7 0.30 -2.46 8.87
N THR A 8 -0.53 -1.80 8.09
CA THR A 8 -1.12 -0.51 8.47
C THR A 8 -2.22 -0.73 9.50
N PHE A 9 -2.18 0.02 10.60
CA PHE A 9 -3.16 -0.06 11.68
C PHE A 9 -4.12 1.12 11.67
N MET A 10 -5.38 0.84 11.96
CA MET A 10 -6.40 1.90 12.12
C MET A 10 -6.12 2.82 13.31
N ALA A 11 -5.44 2.31 14.32
CA ALA A 11 -5.12 3.07 15.54
C ALA A 11 -4.13 4.20 15.29
N PHE A 12 -3.29 4.08 14.26
CA PHE A 12 -2.28 5.08 13.90
C PHE A 12 -2.73 5.84 12.65
N ARG A 13 -2.47 7.14 12.61
CA ARG A 13 -2.90 8.00 11.50
C ARG A 13 -1.73 8.55 10.69
N THR A 14 -0.52 8.44 11.19
CA THR A 14 0.66 8.95 10.51
C THR A 14 1.62 7.83 10.16
N ILE A 15 2.44 8.07 9.15
CA ILE A 15 3.53 7.15 8.79
C ILE A 15 4.50 7.01 9.96
N GLU A 16 4.86 8.12 10.59
CA GLU A 16 5.85 8.11 11.67
C GLU A 16 5.41 7.25 12.85
N GLU A 17 4.13 7.30 13.23
CA GLU A 17 3.61 6.42 14.30
C GLU A 17 3.83 4.94 13.97
N HIS A 18 3.56 4.55 12.71
CA HIS A 18 3.76 3.18 12.26
C HIS A 18 5.24 2.78 12.27
N LEU A 19 6.11 3.65 11.76
CA LEU A 19 7.53 3.35 11.69
C LEU A 19 8.16 3.28 13.07
N ARG A 20 7.75 4.16 13.98
CA ARG A 20 8.20 4.12 15.36
C ARG A 20 7.82 2.81 16.04
N PHE A 21 6.57 2.41 15.89
CA PHE A 21 6.08 1.13 16.41
C PHE A 21 6.85 -0.06 15.83
N CYS A 22 7.06 -0.04 14.52
CA CYS A 22 7.82 -1.07 13.80
C CYS A 22 9.26 -1.16 14.31
N ALA A 23 9.91 -0.01 14.48
CA ALA A 23 11.27 0.07 14.99
C ALA A 23 11.39 -0.42 16.45
N ASP A 24 10.42 -0.04 17.29
CA ASP A 24 10.37 -0.47 18.68
C ASP A 24 10.24 -2.00 18.81
N LEU A 25 9.57 -2.64 17.87
CA LEU A 25 9.47 -4.09 17.81
C LEU A 25 10.69 -4.77 17.15
N GLY A 26 11.63 -3.99 16.63
CA GLY A 26 12.80 -4.52 15.92
C GLY A 26 12.46 -5.15 14.57
N LEU A 27 11.35 -4.75 13.95
CA LEU A 27 10.91 -5.32 12.67
C LEU A 27 11.43 -4.49 11.50
N PRO A 28 11.79 -5.12 10.37
CA PRO A 28 12.50 -4.43 9.30
C PRO A 28 11.63 -3.73 8.27
N PHE A 29 10.32 -4.01 8.21
CA PHE A 29 9.48 -3.40 7.19
C PHE A 29 8.05 -3.14 7.64
N PHE A 30 7.42 -2.19 6.95
CA PHE A 30 6.04 -1.77 7.15
C PHE A 30 5.27 -1.90 5.83
N GLU A 31 4.11 -2.54 5.87
CA GLU A 31 3.20 -2.62 4.73
C GLU A 31 2.28 -1.41 4.72
N LEU A 32 2.47 -0.53 3.74
CA LEU A 32 1.65 0.65 3.53
C LEU A 32 0.38 0.26 2.78
N ASN A 33 -0.77 0.38 3.42
CA ASN A 33 -2.06 0.05 2.82
C ASN A 33 -2.73 1.29 2.27
N LEU A 34 -2.88 1.35 0.95
CA LEU A 34 -3.42 2.49 0.23
C LEU A 34 -4.95 2.60 0.30
N SER A 35 -5.63 1.67 0.96
CA SER A 35 -7.08 1.76 1.22
C SER A 35 -7.41 2.72 2.34
N PHE A 36 -6.46 3.00 3.23
CA PHE A 36 -6.71 3.86 4.39
C PHE A 36 -6.90 5.32 3.97
N PRO A 37 -7.84 6.04 4.57
CA PRO A 37 -8.20 7.41 4.13
C PRO A 37 -7.03 8.39 4.09
N TRP A 38 -6.10 8.26 5.02
CA TRP A 38 -4.93 9.15 5.11
C TRP A 38 -3.74 8.69 4.27
N PHE A 39 -3.82 7.49 3.67
CA PHE A 39 -2.75 6.92 2.85
C PHE A 39 -3.15 6.67 1.40
N GLN A 40 -4.22 7.30 0.92
CA GLN A 40 -4.59 7.26 -0.48
C GLN A 40 -3.46 7.82 -1.36
N THR A 41 -3.38 7.38 -2.62
CA THR A 41 -2.29 7.77 -3.52
C THR A 41 -2.13 9.28 -3.70
N ASN A 42 -3.22 10.04 -3.56
CA ASN A 42 -3.20 11.50 -3.66
C ASN A 42 -2.94 12.21 -2.32
N ARG A 43 -2.78 11.47 -1.23
CA ARG A 43 -2.61 12.03 0.11
C ARG A 43 -1.28 11.67 0.76
N VAL A 44 -0.72 10.53 0.40
CA VAL A 44 0.54 10.08 0.97
C VAL A 44 1.68 10.99 0.50
N ASP A 45 2.51 11.41 1.45
CA ASP A 45 3.69 12.23 1.16
C ASP A 45 4.88 11.29 0.93
N VAL A 46 5.26 11.13 -0.34
CA VAL A 46 6.32 10.20 -0.75
C VAL A 46 7.68 10.67 -0.23
N ASP A 47 7.94 11.96 -0.19
CA ASP A 47 9.21 12.48 0.33
C ASP A 47 9.34 12.21 1.82
N GLU A 48 8.24 12.32 2.57
CA GLU A 48 8.19 11.92 3.97
C GLU A 48 8.44 10.43 4.14
N LEU A 49 7.84 9.58 3.32
CA LEU A 49 8.09 8.14 3.33
C LEU A 49 9.58 7.83 3.17
N ILE A 50 10.22 8.46 2.19
CA ILE A 50 11.65 8.27 1.94
C ILE A 50 12.48 8.71 3.16
N ARG A 51 12.20 9.90 3.66
CA ARG A 51 12.93 10.47 4.80
C ARG A 51 12.78 9.61 6.06
N LEU A 52 11.56 9.26 6.41
CA LEU A 52 11.27 8.47 7.61
C LEU A 52 11.79 7.03 7.49
N GLY A 53 11.70 6.43 6.31
CA GLY A 53 12.26 5.10 6.07
C GLY A 53 13.75 5.05 6.35
N LYS A 54 14.49 6.07 5.94
CA LYS A 54 15.92 6.19 6.23
C LYS A 54 16.18 6.44 7.71
N GLU A 55 15.43 7.35 8.30
CA GLU A 55 15.59 7.74 9.71
C GLU A 55 15.37 6.55 10.66
N TYR A 56 14.33 5.75 10.41
CA TYR A 56 14.00 4.61 11.26
C TYR A 56 14.64 3.29 10.79
N GLY A 57 15.29 3.29 9.64
CA GLY A 57 15.85 2.06 9.08
C GLY A 57 14.80 1.03 8.69
N ILE A 58 13.63 1.49 8.23
CA ILE A 58 12.48 0.64 7.87
C ILE A 58 12.28 0.68 6.34
N SER A 59 12.09 -0.50 5.77
CA SER A 59 11.70 -0.64 4.35
C SER A 59 10.19 -0.72 4.22
N TYR A 60 9.69 -0.54 3.00
CA TYR A 60 8.26 -0.57 2.71
C TYR A 60 7.89 -1.72 1.79
N THR A 61 6.70 -2.29 2.02
CA THR A 61 5.93 -2.99 1.00
C THR A 61 4.61 -2.24 0.84
N ILE A 62 3.87 -2.50 -0.22
CA ILE A 62 2.60 -1.82 -0.48
C ILE A 62 1.48 -2.84 -0.54
N HIS A 63 0.35 -2.48 0.05
CA HIS A 63 -0.92 -3.15 -0.12
C HIS A 63 -1.80 -2.27 -1.01
N MET A 64 -2.16 -2.79 -2.19
CA MET A 64 -3.02 -2.10 -3.14
C MET A 64 -4.38 -1.81 -2.51
N HIS A 65 -5.01 -0.73 -2.95
CA HIS A 65 -6.38 -0.39 -2.55
C HIS A 65 -7.31 -1.59 -2.70
N ASP A 66 -8.12 -1.87 -1.68
CA ASP A 66 -8.97 -3.06 -1.63
C ASP A 66 -10.03 -3.09 -2.72
N GLN A 67 -10.44 -1.92 -3.24
CA GLN A 67 -11.43 -1.82 -4.32
C GLN A 67 -10.82 -1.86 -5.71
N PHE A 68 -9.52 -2.11 -5.82
CA PHE A 68 -8.85 -2.26 -7.11
C PHE A 68 -9.47 -3.43 -7.89
N ASN A 69 -10.03 -3.13 -9.06
CA ASN A 69 -10.64 -4.13 -9.92
C ASN A 69 -10.44 -3.77 -11.40
N PRO A 70 -9.33 -4.21 -12.01
CA PRO A 70 -9.05 -3.91 -13.42
C PRO A 70 -9.94 -4.68 -14.40
N PHE A 71 -10.76 -5.60 -13.90
CA PHE A 71 -11.64 -6.43 -14.71
C PHE A 71 -13.12 -6.07 -14.58
N ASP A 72 -13.42 -4.91 -13.98
CA ASP A 72 -14.79 -4.46 -13.84
C ASP A 72 -15.47 -4.33 -15.21
N PHE A 73 -16.77 -4.62 -15.26
CA PHE A 73 -17.54 -4.49 -16.51
C PHE A 73 -17.77 -3.03 -16.91
N SER A 74 -17.73 -2.10 -15.97
CA SER A 74 -17.86 -0.68 -16.28
C SER A 74 -16.53 -0.13 -16.80
N PRO A 75 -16.51 0.47 -18.00
CA PRO A 75 -15.30 1.09 -18.54
C PRO A 75 -14.72 2.17 -17.63
N GLU A 76 -15.57 2.94 -16.96
CA GLU A 76 -15.17 4.00 -16.04
C GLU A 76 -14.44 3.44 -14.82
N LEU A 77 -14.96 2.33 -14.27
CA LEU A 77 -14.32 1.69 -13.11
C LEU A 77 -13.01 1.00 -13.52
N ARG A 78 -12.96 0.38 -14.71
CA ARG A 78 -11.69 -0.17 -15.23
C ARG A 78 -10.65 0.92 -15.40
N GLY A 79 -11.04 2.06 -16.00
CA GLY A 79 -10.15 3.20 -16.20
C GLY A 79 -9.63 3.75 -14.90
N GLY A 80 -10.48 3.88 -13.89
CA GLY A 80 -10.09 4.30 -12.55
C GLY A 80 -9.12 3.33 -11.89
N SER A 81 -9.33 2.02 -12.04
CA SER A 81 -8.42 1.00 -11.53
C SER A 81 -7.05 1.05 -12.21
N LEU A 82 -7.00 1.29 -13.52
CA LEU A 82 -5.73 1.43 -14.23
C LEU A 82 -4.96 2.66 -13.77
N GLU A 83 -5.64 3.78 -13.57
CA GLU A 83 -5.02 4.99 -13.02
C GLU A 83 -4.48 4.74 -11.62
N LEU A 84 -5.27 4.07 -10.78
CA LEU A 84 -4.84 3.69 -9.43
C LEU A 84 -3.60 2.81 -9.47
N ALA A 85 -3.54 1.85 -10.39
CA ALA A 85 -2.37 0.99 -10.56
C ALA A 85 -1.13 1.80 -10.93
N GLN A 86 -1.25 2.72 -11.88
CA GLN A 86 -0.14 3.57 -12.31
C GLN A 86 0.38 4.42 -11.15
N ASN A 87 -0.52 5.08 -10.41
CA ASN A 87 -0.14 5.90 -9.26
C ASN A 87 0.53 5.07 -8.17
N THR A 88 0.02 3.87 -7.92
CA THR A 88 0.61 2.94 -6.95
C THR A 88 2.01 2.51 -7.35
N MET A 89 2.20 2.19 -8.62
CA MET A 89 3.52 1.78 -9.14
C MET A 89 4.54 2.90 -9.05
N GLU A 90 4.13 4.15 -9.32
CA GLU A 90 5.02 5.30 -9.18
C GLU A 90 5.48 5.48 -7.73
N ILE A 91 4.57 5.34 -6.78
CA ILE A 91 4.91 5.39 -5.34
C ILE A 91 5.88 4.25 -5.01
N ALA A 92 5.56 3.04 -5.44
CA ALA A 92 6.38 1.86 -5.17
C ALA A 92 7.83 2.03 -5.68
N LEU A 93 8.00 2.57 -6.89
CA LEU A 93 9.31 2.83 -7.45
C LEU A 93 10.09 3.86 -6.64
N ARG A 94 9.44 4.94 -6.24
CA ARG A 94 10.10 6.02 -5.49
C ARG A 94 10.53 5.59 -4.08
N ILE A 95 9.75 4.75 -3.41
CA ILE A 95 10.09 4.26 -2.07
C ILE A 95 10.84 2.92 -2.09
N HIS A 96 11.19 2.43 -3.26
CA HIS A 96 11.88 1.15 -3.45
C HIS A 96 11.15 -0.04 -2.84
N ALA A 97 9.82 -0.04 -2.90
CA ALA A 97 9.02 -1.15 -2.41
C ALA A 97 9.22 -2.37 -3.34
N PRO A 98 9.69 -3.50 -2.82
CA PRO A 98 9.97 -4.67 -3.65
C PRO A 98 8.71 -5.46 -4.01
N ARG A 99 7.57 -5.11 -3.41
CA ARG A 99 6.35 -5.92 -3.52
C ARG A 99 5.12 -5.06 -3.38
N ILE A 100 4.11 -5.37 -4.19
CA ILE A 100 2.76 -4.85 -4.07
C ILE A 100 1.82 -6.04 -3.90
N THR A 101 1.12 -6.10 -2.77
CA THR A 101 0.09 -7.11 -2.53
C THR A 101 -1.24 -6.61 -3.09
N MET A 102 -1.91 -7.45 -3.87
CA MET A 102 -3.22 -7.15 -4.45
C MET A 102 -4.21 -8.24 -4.08
N HIS A 103 -5.45 -7.85 -3.84
CA HIS A 103 -6.55 -8.79 -3.72
C HIS A 103 -7.33 -8.87 -5.03
N MET A 104 -7.61 -10.08 -5.47
CA MET A 104 -8.62 -10.32 -6.50
C MET A 104 -9.98 -10.23 -5.83
N LEU A 105 -10.85 -9.37 -6.32
CA LEU A 105 -12.22 -9.30 -5.79
C LEU A 105 -12.95 -10.59 -6.11
N PRO A 106 -13.32 -11.39 -5.09
CA PRO A 106 -14.00 -12.65 -5.33
C PRO A 106 -15.44 -12.42 -5.75
N GLY A 107 -16.00 -13.32 -6.50
CA GLY A 107 -17.41 -13.57 -6.59
C GLY A 107 -18.13 -13.04 -7.79
N MET A 108 -17.91 -11.81 -8.24
CA MET A 108 -18.69 -11.28 -9.35
C MET A 108 -18.41 -12.01 -10.66
N TYR A 109 -17.20 -12.46 -10.87
CA TYR A 109 -16.80 -13.15 -12.11
C TYR A 109 -16.93 -14.67 -12.01
N SER A 110 -16.90 -15.22 -10.81
CA SER A 110 -17.05 -16.66 -10.63
C SER A 110 -18.46 -17.15 -10.91
N SER A 111 -19.44 -16.26 -10.89
CA SER A 111 -20.82 -16.59 -11.23
C SER A 111 -21.17 -16.32 -12.70
N VAL A 112 -20.30 -15.69 -13.45
CA VAL A 112 -20.48 -15.47 -14.89
C VAL A 112 -19.90 -16.67 -15.63
N LYS A 113 -20.77 -17.48 -16.16
CA LYS A 113 -20.40 -18.65 -16.97
C LYS A 113 -20.62 -18.38 -18.44
#